data_5011f609f1097adfbdcafc28dcd71a6f
#
_entry.id   5011f609f1097adfbdcafc28dcd71a6f
#
_cell.length_a   1.000
_cell.length_b   1.000
_cell.length_c   1.000
_cell.angle_alpha   90.00
_cell.angle_beta   90.00
_cell.angle_gamma   90.00
#
_symmetry.space_group_name_H-M   'P 1'
#
loop_
_entity.id
_entity.type
_entity.pdbx_description
1 polymer ?
#
loop_
_entity_poly.entity_id
_entity_poly.type
_entity_poly.pdbx_seq_one_letter_code
_entity_poly.pdbx_strand_id
1 'polypeptide(L)'
;MGTTPVLSFETSQIQRKRRMALDLFYEAYQAQLRQDFLLAIEKYRASIEVFPTAEAHTFLGWAYSLIGDLEAAISECHRAIDVDQDFGNPYNDIGAYLIAKGEYEQAVPYLERALNAKRYKAYHFAHFNLGRAREYQGDVLNALRHYKLALAIEPQYIVASKAIEHLKKCTLN
;
A
#
# COMPACT_ATOMS: atom_id res chain seq x y z
N MET A 1 3.20 0.11 47.70
CA MET A 1 1.80 0.17 48.07
C MET A 1 1.05 1.01 47.03
N GLY A 2 0.16 0.42 46.26
CA GLY A 2 -0.95 1.08 45.60
C GLY A 2 -0.72 2.09 44.47
N THR A 3 -0.11 1.66 43.33
CA THR A 3 -0.08 2.48 42.08
C THR A 3 -0.87 1.82 40.92
N THR A 4 -1.85 1.01 41.20
CA THR A 4 -2.47 0.09 40.23
C THR A 4 -3.80 0.53 39.57
N PRO A 5 -4.62 1.49 40.04
CA PRO A 5 -5.90 1.78 39.40
C PRO A 5 -5.85 2.68 38.18
N VAL A 6 -4.94 3.66 38.13
CA VAL A 6 -4.86 4.66 37.01
C VAL A 6 -4.34 4.02 35.75
N LEU A 7 -3.25 3.25 35.82
CA LEU A 7 -2.66 2.54 34.67
C LEU A 7 -3.64 1.52 34.04
N SER A 8 -4.46 0.84 34.88
CA SER A 8 -5.45 -0.10 34.35
C SER A 8 -6.63 0.59 33.65
N PHE A 9 -7.02 1.78 34.10
CA PHE A 9 -8.07 2.58 33.46
C PHE A 9 -7.64 3.16 32.13
N GLU A 10 -6.43 3.75 32.05
CA GLU A 10 -5.85 4.28 30.79
C GLU A 10 -5.66 3.17 29.77
N THR A 11 -5.14 2.01 30.17
CA THR A 11 -4.98 0.85 29.31
C THR A 11 -6.35 0.38 28.78
N SER A 12 -7.38 0.37 29.61
CA SER A 12 -8.74 0.00 29.21
C SER A 12 -9.33 1.00 28.20
N GLN A 13 -9.09 2.30 28.38
CA GLN A 13 -9.53 3.32 27.41
C GLN A 13 -8.84 3.20 26.07
N ILE A 14 -7.53 2.96 26.06
CA ILE A 14 -6.74 2.75 24.81
C ILE A 14 -7.28 1.52 24.07
N GLN A 15 -7.51 0.42 24.76
CA GLN A 15 -8.07 -0.80 24.16
C GLN A 15 -9.47 -0.56 23.57
N ARG A 16 -10.30 0.21 24.26
CA ARG A 16 -11.63 0.58 23.75
C ARG A 16 -11.53 1.42 22.47
N LYS A 17 -10.63 2.43 22.42
CA LYS A 17 -10.41 3.23 21.22
C LYS A 17 -9.90 2.38 20.06
N ARG A 18 -8.92 1.49 20.31
CA ARG A 18 -8.41 0.57 19.27
C ARG A 18 -9.52 -0.29 18.69
N ARG A 19 -10.39 -0.86 19.53
CA ARG A 19 -11.51 -1.68 19.08
C ARG A 19 -12.48 -0.86 18.22
N MET A 20 -12.88 0.31 18.70
CA MET A 20 -13.79 1.20 17.96
C MET A 20 -13.19 1.61 16.62
N ALA A 21 -11.90 1.95 16.56
CA ALA A 21 -11.22 2.27 15.32
C ALA A 21 -11.19 1.07 14.36
N LEU A 22 -10.97 -0.13 14.87
CA LEU A 22 -10.97 -1.36 14.08
C LEU A 22 -12.37 -1.67 13.52
N ASP A 23 -13.44 -1.47 14.29
CA ASP A 23 -14.81 -1.66 13.81
C ASP A 23 -15.12 -0.69 12.65
N LEU A 24 -14.75 0.60 12.78
CA LEU A 24 -14.88 1.61 11.74
C LEU A 24 -14.05 1.26 10.47
N PHE A 25 -12.83 0.76 10.67
CA PHE A 25 -11.97 0.28 9.58
C PHE A 25 -12.65 -0.85 8.80
N TYR A 26 -13.25 -1.82 9.49
CA TYR A 26 -13.98 -2.91 8.83
C TYR A 26 -15.22 -2.42 8.09
N GLU A 27 -15.97 -1.46 8.64
CA GLU A 27 -17.08 -0.82 7.93
C GLU A 27 -16.59 -0.14 6.64
N ALA A 28 -15.47 0.60 6.71
CA ALA A 28 -14.84 1.23 5.56
C ALA A 28 -14.44 0.19 4.49
N TYR A 29 -13.78 -0.88 4.91
CA TYR A 29 -13.37 -1.95 4.01
C TYR A 29 -14.56 -2.63 3.31
N GLN A 30 -15.65 -2.88 4.03
CA GLN A 30 -16.89 -3.41 3.44
C GLN A 30 -17.52 -2.43 2.45
N ALA A 31 -17.51 -1.12 2.73
CA ALA A 31 -17.97 -0.10 1.80
C ALA A 31 -17.11 -0.09 0.53
N GLN A 32 -15.79 -0.17 0.67
CA GLN A 32 -14.85 -0.22 -0.44
C GLN A 32 -15.07 -1.45 -1.33
N LEU A 33 -15.31 -2.63 -0.75
CA LEU A 33 -15.64 -3.85 -1.49
C LEU A 33 -16.94 -3.72 -2.30
N ARG A 34 -17.90 -2.94 -1.81
CA ARG A 34 -19.14 -2.60 -2.53
C ARG A 34 -18.99 -1.44 -3.51
N GLN A 35 -17.75 -0.93 -3.69
CA GLN A 35 -17.42 0.23 -4.53
C GLN A 35 -18.06 1.55 -4.06
N ASP A 36 -18.49 1.62 -2.81
CA ASP A 36 -18.93 2.86 -2.18
C ASP A 36 -17.71 3.58 -1.60
N PHE A 37 -16.92 4.18 -2.49
CA PHE A 37 -15.63 4.77 -2.13
C PHE A 37 -15.78 6.00 -1.24
N LEU A 38 -16.86 6.78 -1.40
CA LEU A 38 -17.08 7.95 -0.54
C LEU A 38 -17.38 7.55 0.90
N LEU A 39 -18.23 6.55 1.11
CA LEU A 39 -18.49 6.00 2.43
C LEU A 39 -17.22 5.35 3.02
N ALA A 40 -16.44 4.63 2.19
CA ALA A 40 -15.18 4.05 2.64
C ALA A 40 -14.21 5.12 3.16
N ILE A 41 -14.03 6.22 2.42
CA ILE A 41 -13.20 7.35 2.82
C ILE A 41 -13.68 7.95 4.14
N GLU A 42 -15.00 8.20 4.27
CA GLU A 42 -15.59 8.72 5.52
C GLU A 42 -15.25 7.81 6.71
N LYS A 43 -15.47 6.51 6.58
CA LYS A 43 -15.26 5.54 7.63
C LYS A 43 -13.78 5.31 7.98
N TYR A 44 -12.87 5.30 6.99
CA TYR A 44 -11.43 5.25 7.25
C TYR A 44 -10.96 6.50 8.02
N ARG A 45 -11.43 7.69 7.64
CA ARG A 45 -11.15 8.93 8.37
C ARG A 45 -11.62 8.84 9.82
N ALA A 46 -12.86 8.40 10.04
CA ALA A 46 -13.40 8.22 11.39
C ALA A 46 -12.58 7.20 12.21
N SER A 47 -12.11 6.12 11.59
CA SER A 47 -11.20 5.16 12.22
C SER A 47 -9.90 5.83 12.68
N ILE A 48 -9.27 6.61 11.81
CA ILE A 48 -8.02 7.34 12.07
C ILE A 48 -8.20 8.39 13.20
N GLU A 49 -9.31 9.10 13.22
CA GLU A 49 -9.62 10.08 14.29
C GLU A 49 -9.73 9.41 15.66
N VAL A 50 -10.29 8.20 15.72
CA VAL A 50 -10.42 7.45 16.99
C VAL A 50 -9.07 6.88 17.42
N PHE A 51 -8.34 6.24 16.51
CA PHE A 51 -7.03 5.65 16.76
C PHE A 51 -6.26 5.48 15.44
N PRO A 52 -5.27 6.36 15.17
CA PRO A 52 -4.50 6.28 13.91
C PRO A 52 -3.65 5.02 13.85
N THR A 53 -3.70 4.33 12.69
CA THR A 53 -2.87 3.17 12.38
C THR A 53 -2.30 3.30 10.97
N ALA A 54 -1.14 2.69 10.72
CA ALA A 54 -0.53 2.67 9.40
C ALA A 54 -1.44 1.98 8.38
N GLU A 55 -2.13 0.93 8.79
CA GLU A 55 -3.11 0.22 7.97
C GLU A 55 -4.27 1.14 7.54
N ALA A 56 -4.86 1.89 8.50
CA ALA A 56 -6.00 2.75 8.19
C ALA A 56 -5.62 3.87 7.21
N HIS A 57 -4.46 4.51 7.39
CA HIS A 57 -3.94 5.49 6.45
C HIS A 57 -3.66 4.88 5.08
N THR A 58 -3.06 3.68 5.00
CA THR A 58 -2.78 3.00 3.73
C THR A 58 -4.06 2.68 2.97
N PHE A 59 -5.08 2.15 3.66
CA PHE A 59 -6.37 1.84 3.04
C PHE A 59 -7.15 3.09 2.64
N LEU A 60 -7.05 4.19 3.41
CA LEU A 60 -7.60 5.48 3.00
C LEU A 60 -6.91 5.98 1.73
N GLY A 61 -5.58 5.87 1.64
CA GLY A 61 -4.81 6.16 0.44
C GLY A 61 -5.29 5.34 -0.76
N TRP A 62 -5.53 4.04 -0.56
CA TRP A 62 -6.09 3.19 -1.61
C TRP A 62 -7.49 3.65 -2.03
N ALA A 63 -8.37 3.99 -1.09
CA ALA A 63 -9.71 4.51 -1.42
C ALA A 63 -9.64 5.80 -2.24
N TYR A 64 -8.70 6.73 -1.92
CA TYR A 64 -8.47 7.92 -2.74
C TYR A 64 -7.98 7.59 -4.15
N SER A 65 -7.09 6.62 -4.30
CA SER A 65 -6.60 6.20 -5.63
C SER A 65 -7.71 5.64 -6.51
N LEU A 66 -8.71 4.97 -5.93
CA LEU A 66 -9.85 4.42 -6.65
C LEU A 66 -10.80 5.50 -7.20
N ILE A 67 -10.81 6.69 -6.62
CA ILE A 67 -11.53 7.86 -7.15
C ILE A 67 -10.64 8.80 -7.98
N GLY A 68 -9.37 8.42 -8.21
CA GLY A 68 -8.43 9.16 -9.04
C GLY A 68 -7.64 10.25 -8.32
N ASP A 69 -7.83 10.44 -7.01
CA ASP A 69 -7.09 11.44 -6.22
C ASP A 69 -5.74 10.85 -5.76
N LEU A 70 -4.79 10.79 -6.69
CA LEU A 70 -3.46 10.23 -6.42
C LEU A 70 -2.64 11.08 -5.44
N GLU A 71 -2.86 12.39 -5.38
CA GLU A 71 -2.16 13.27 -4.44
C GLU A 71 -2.61 12.99 -3.00
N ALA A 72 -3.92 12.91 -2.76
CA ALA A 72 -4.43 12.50 -1.46
C ALA A 72 -3.99 11.08 -1.09
N ALA A 73 -3.96 10.15 -2.06
CA ALA A 73 -3.50 8.79 -1.84
C ALA A 73 -2.04 8.74 -1.37
N ILE A 74 -1.14 9.46 -2.04
CA ILE A 74 0.29 9.56 -1.66
C ILE A 74 0.43 10.21 -0.28
N SER A 75 -0.32 11.28 -0.01
CA SER A 75 -0.30 11.98 1.28
C SER A 75 -0.67 11.03 2.44
N GLU A 76 -1.71 10.23 2.27
CA GLU A 76 -2.12 9.27 3.29
C GLU A 76 -1.09 8.14 3.47
N CYS A 77 -0.45 7.67 2.40
CA CYS A 77 0.65 6.72 2.51
C CYS A 77 1.85 7.30 3.28
N HIS A 78 2.18 8.58 3.11
CA HIS A 78 3.20 9.22 3.94
C HIS A 78 2.81 9.25 5.42
N ARG A 79 1.56 9.56 5.76
CA ARG A 79 1.07 9.48 7.15
C ARG A 79 1.14 8.04 7.70
N ALA A 80 0.87 7.04 6.87
CA ALA A 80 1.06 5.64 7.27
C ALA A 80 2.52 5.34 7.64
N ILE A 81 3.47 5.85 6.86
CA ILE A 81 4.91 5.73 7.11
C ILE A 81 5.31 6.43 8.41
N ASP A 82 4.73 7.62 8.69
CA ASP A 82 4.99 8.35 9.94
C ASP A 82 4.50 7.56 11.17
N VAL A 83 3.41 6.80 11.04
CA VAL A 83 2.89 5.93 12.10
C VAL A 83 3.75 4.68 12.28
N ASP A 84 4.19 4.05 11.18
CA ASP A 84 5.02 2.84 11.21
C ASP A 84 5.93 2.76 9.97
N GLN A 85 7.20 3.11 10.15
CA GLN A 85 8.21 3.10 9.10
C GLN A 85 8.61 1.68 8.64
N ASP A 86 8.30 0.66 9.41
CA ASP A 86 8.58 -0.73 9.07
C ASP A 86 7.44 -1.38 8.27
N PHE A 87 6.28 -0.71 8.13
CA PHE A 87 5.16 -1.18 7.33
C PHE A 87 5.39 -0.91 5.84
N GLY A 88 5.57 -1.97 5.04
CA GLY A 88 6.01 -1.87 3.65
C GLY A 88 4.93 -1.51 2.63
N ASN A 89 3.65 -1.74 2.95
CA ASN A 89 2.54 -1.51 2.02
C ASN A 89 2.47 -0.06 1.50
N PRO A 90 2.52 1.00 2.36
CA PRO A 90 2.43 2.36 1.86
C PRO A 90 3.59 2.75 0.93
N TYR A 91 4.78 2.20 1.12
CA TYR A 91 5.89 2.43 0.19
C TYR A 91 5.62 1.83 -1.19
N ASN A 92 5.10 0.59 -1.24
CA ASN A 92 4.69 -0.01 -2.51
C ASN A 92 3.59 0.80 -3.20
N ASP A 93 2.62 1.27 -2.44
CA ASP A 93 1.47 2.01 -2.96
C ASP A 93 1.89 3.38 -3.48
N ILE A 94 2.77 4.12 -2.79
CA ILE A 94 3.39 5.35 -3.32
C ILE A 94 4.08 5.05 -4.65
N GLY A 95 4.89 3.99 -4.72
CA GLY A 95 5.54 3.58 -5.96
C GLY A 95 4.55 3.34 -7.11
N ALA A 96 3.45 2.64 -6.83
CA ALA A 96 2.39 2.38 -7.81
C ALA A 96 1.69 3.67 -8.27
N TYR A 97 1.41 4.61 -7.35
CA TYR A 97 0.77 5.89 -7.66
C TYR A 97 1.70 6.83 -8.45
N LEU A 98 3.00 6.86 -8.12
CA LEU A 98 4.00 7.60 -8.88
C LEU A 98 4.12 7.06 -10.32
N ILE A 99 4.08 5.74 -10.50
CA ILE A 99 4.03 5.13 -11.84
C ILE A 99 2.78 5.57 -12.60
N ALA A 100 1.63 5.62 -11.95
CA ALA A 100 0.38 6.08 -12.55
C ALA A 100 0.44 7.57 -12.96
N LYS A 101 1.23 8.38 -12.25
CA LYS A 101 1.50 9.79 -12.59
C LYS A 101 2.58 9.96 -13.66
N GLY A 102 3.29 8.89 -14.08
CA GLY A 102 4.43 8.96 -15.00
C GLY A 102 5.76 9.33 -14.35
N GLU A 103 5.83 9.34 -13.02
CA GLU A 103 7.01 9.72 -12.23
C GLU A 103 7.86 8.47 -11.90
N TYR A 104 8.34 7.79 -12.94
CA TYR A 104 8.95 6.46 -12.84
C TYR A 104 10.24 6.44 -12.04
N GLU A 105 11.10 7.45 -12.17
CA GLU A 105 12.35 7.60 -11.44
C GLU A 105 12.11 7.73 -9.94
N GLN A 106 11.08 8.49 -9.56
CA GLN A 106 10.71 8.71 -8.17
C GLN A 106 10.06 7.47 -7.54
N ALA A 107 9.41 6.62 -8.34
CA ALA A 107 8.77 5.39 -7.85
C ALA A 107 9.78 4.36 -7.32
N VAL A 108 10.95 4.25 -7.99
CA VAL A 108 11.94 3.19 -7.71
C VAL A 108 12.39 3.15 -6.25
N PRO A 109 12.86 4.26 -5.63
CA PRO A 109 13.33 4.21 -4.25
C PRO A 109 12.24 3.82 -3.24
N TYR A 110 10.98 4.17 -3.48
CA TYR A 110 9.87 3.72 -2.63
C TYR A 110 9.66 2.21 -2.75
N LEU A 111 9.66 1.67 -3.96
CA LEU A 111 9.49 0.23 -4.19
C LEU A 111 10.65 -0.59 -3.59
N GLU A 112 11.88 -0.10 -3.69
CA GLU A 112 13.04 -0.70 -3.04
C GLU A 112 12.91 -0.63 -1.51
N ARG A 113 12.39 0.49 -0.98
CA ARG A 113 12.12 0.61 0.45
C ARG A 113 11.05 -0.38 0.92
N ALA A 114 10.00 -0.63 0.12
CA ALA A 114 9.00 -1.65 0.41
C ALA A 114 9.62 -3.03 0.55
N LEU A 115 10.53 -3.42 -0.37
CA LEU A 115 11.22 -4.71 -0.32
C LEU A 115 12.11 -4.88 0.93
N ASN A 116 12.57 -3.79 1.52
CA ASN A 116 13.43 -3.79 2.71
C ASN A 116 12.67 -3.56 4.03
N ALA A 117 11.36 -3.34 3.97
CA ALA A 117 10.54 -3.09 5.15
C ALA A 117 10.28 -4.39 5.93
N LYS A 118 10.41 -4.35 7.26
CA LYS A 118 10.29 -5.55 8.11
C LYS A 118 8.86 -6.14 8.12
N ARG A 119 7.86 -5.28 7.97
CA ARG A 119 6.44 -5.63 7.93
C ARG A 119 5.90 -5.58 6.51
N TYR A 120 6.55 -6.29 5.57
CA TYR A 120 6.08 -6.43 4.20
C TYR A 120 6.16 -7.91 3.78
N LYS A 121 5.11 -8.42 3.18
CA LYS A 121 5.05 -9.81 2.71
C LYS A 121 4.65 -9.92 1.23
N ALA A 122 4.12 -8.86 0.65
CA ALA A 122 3.61 -8.85 -0.72
C ALA A 122 4.70 -8.47 -1.74
N TYR A 123 5.90 -9.08 -1.61
CA TYR A 123 7.08 -8.78 -2.42
C TYR A 123 6.83 -8.87 -3.92
N HIS A 124 5.92 -9.74 -4.37
CA HIS A 124 5.55 -9.86 -5.78
C HIS A 124 4.96 -8.57 -6.34
N PHE A 125 4.17 -7.80 -5.57
CA PHE A 125 3.67 -6.50 -6.01
C PHE A 125 4.80 -5.48 -6.18
N ALA A 126 5.72 -5.38 -5.23
CA ALA A 126 6.84 -4.44 -5.33
C ALA A 126 7.76 -4.79 -6.51
N HIS A 127 8.05 -6.09 -6.73
CA HIS A 127 8.80 -6.50 -7.91
C HIS A 127 8.03 -6.23 -9.21
N PHE A 128 6.74 -6.47 -9.26
CA PHE A 128 5.94 -6.15 -10.43
C PHE A 128 5.96 -4.64 -10.73
N ASN A 129 5.79 -3.80 -9.73
CA ASN A 129 5.83 -2.35 -9.89
C ASN A 129 7.24 -1.85 -10.28
N LEU A 130 8.31 -2.43 -9.73
CA LEU A 130 9.68 -2.15 -10.22
C LEU A 130 9.84 -2.54 -11.69
N GLY A 131 9.30 -3.68 -12.09
CA GLY A 131 9.25 -4.08 -13.50
C GLY A 131 8.57 -3.04 -14.38
N ARG A 132 7.40 -2.55 -13.96
CA ARG A 132 6.67 -1.47 -14.66
C ARG A 132 7.49 -0.18 -14.76
N ALA A 133 8.06 0.27 -13.65
CA ALA A 133 8.88 1.49 -13.65
C ALA A 133 10.06 1.36 -14.62
N ARG A 134 10.77 0.23 -14.63
CA ARG A 134 11.88 -0.04 -15.54
C ARG A 134 11.44 -0.16 -17.00
N GLU A 135 10.28 -0.79 -17.25
CA GLU A 135 9.70 -0.87 -18.60
C GLU A 135 9.43 0.52 -19.18
N TYR A 136 8.77 1.40 -18.42
CA TYR A 136 8.50 2.77 -18.84
C TYR A 136 9.76 3.63 -19.01
N GLN A 137 10.85 3.30 -18.31
CA GLN A 137 12.18 3.90 -18.50
C GLN A 137 12.93 3.34 -19.73
N GLY A 138 12.36 2.33 -20.42
CA GLY A 138 13.01 1.64 -21.54
C GLY A 138 14.06 0.60 -21.13
N ASP A 139 14.21 0.33 -19.83
CA ASP A 139 15.13 -0.67 -19.30
C ASP A 139 14.49 -2.06 -19.30
N VAL A 140 14.37 -2.62 -20.51
CA VAL A 140 13.68 -3.90 -20.75
C VAL A 140 14.31 -5.07 -19.99
N LEU A 141 15.64 -5.08 -19.84
CA LEU A 141 16.32 -6.18 -19.16
C LEU A 141 15.99 -6.22 -17.67
N ASN A 142 16.03 -5.09 -16.98
CA ASN A 142 15.67 -5.00 -15.59
C ASN A 142 14.15 -5.17 -15.40
N ALA A 143 13.31 -4.68 -16.32
CA ALA A 143 11.88 -4.94 -16.31
C ALA A 143 11.57 -6.45 -16.32
N LEU A 144 12.13 -7.19 -17.26
CA LEU A 144 11.99 -8.65 -17.35
C LEU A 144 12.50 -9.38 -16.09
N ARG A 145 13.62 -8.91 -15.54
CA ARG A 145 14.17 -9.47 -14.29
C ARG A 145 13.16 -9.32 -13.15
N HIS A 146 12.60 -8.15 -12.95
CA HIS A 146 11.67 -7.88 -11.88
C HIS A 146 10.33 -8.61 -12.07
N TYR A 147 9.77 -8.67 -13.27
CA TYR A 147 8.58 -9.48 -13.55
C TYR A 147 8.78 -10.97 -13.26
N LYS A 148 9.97 -11.52 -13.61
CA LYS A 148 10.31 -12.90 -13.27
C LYS A 148 10.43 -13.13 -11.76
N LEU A 149 10.98 -12.18 -11.01
CA LEU A 149 11.03 -12.23 -9.55
C LEU A 149 9.62 -12.23 -8.95
N ALA A 150 8.72 -11.40 -9.48
CA ALA A 150 7.31 -11.41 -9.04
C ALA A 150 6.67 -12.79 -9.25
N LEU A 151 6.88 -13.43 -10.40
CA LEU A 151 6.38 -14.81 -10.68
C LEU A 151 7.07 -15.90 -9.86
N ALA A 152 8.33 -15.72 -9.49
CA ALA A 152 9.03 -16.67 -8.62
C ALA A 152 8.45 -16.68 -7.20
N ILE A 153 7.94 -15.53 -6.74
CA ILE A 153 7.28 -15.38 -5.44
C ILE A 153 5.81 -15.82 -5.51
N GLU A 154 5.10 -15.38 -6.55
CA GLU A 154 3.69 -15.73 -6.77
C GLU A 154 3.50 -16.26 -8.19
N PRO A 155 3.59 -17.60 -8.38
CA PRO A 155 3.54 -18.23 -9.71
C PRO A 155 2.23 -17.99 -10.47
N GLN A 156 1.14 -17.73 -9.77
CA GLN A 156 -0.17 -17.47 -10.37
C GLN A 156 -0.44 -15.98 -10.63
N TYR A 157 0.56 -15.11 -10.50
CA TYR A 157 0.41 -13.68 -10.72
C TYR A 157 0.33 -13.35 -12.22
N ILE A 158 -0.86 -13.54 -12.79
CA ILE A 158 -1.15 -13.47 -14.24
C ILE A 158 -0.69 -12.15 -14.87
N VAL A 159 -0.78 -11.01 -14.16
CA VAL A 159 -0.39 -9.71 -14.71
C VAL A 159 1.12 -9.63 -15.00
N ALA A 160 1.97 -10.24 -14.18
CA ALA A 160 3.41 -10.32 -14.44
C ALA A 160 3.73 -11.24 -15.63
N SER A 161 3.00 -12.36 -15.77
CA SER A 161 3.12 -13.27 -16.91
C SER A 161 2.80 -12.53 -18.23
N LYS A 162 1.67 -11.80 -18.26
CA LYS A 162 1.26 -11.00 -19.44
C LYS A 162 2.27 -9.90 -19.76
N ALA A 163 2.84 -9.23 -18.75
CA ALA A 163 3.86 -8.22 -18.96
C ALA A 163 5.13 -8.80 -19.62
N ILE A 164 5.58 -9.97 -19.18
CA ILE A 164 6.72 -10.68 -19.81
C ILE A 164 6.42 -11.03 -21.26
N GLU A 165 5.22 -11.55 -21.55
CA GLU A 165 4.84 -11.90 -22.92
C GLU A 165 4.81 -10.65 -23.82
N HIS A 166 4.26 -9.54 -23.31
CA HIS A 166 4.24 -8.28 -24.01
C HIS A 166 5.65 -7.81 -24.38
N LEU A 167 6.57 -7.74 -23.41
CA LEU A 167 7.93 -7.33 -23.64
C LEU A 167 8.67 -8.22 -24.64
N LYS A 168 8.48 -9.55 -24.58
CA LYS A 168 9.08 -10.47 -25.56
C LYS A 168 8.60 -10.20 -26.98
N LYS A 169 7.32 -9.89 -27.18
CA LYS A 169 6.79 -9.55 -28.51
C LYS A 169 7.35 -8.23 -29.05
N CYS A 170 7.52 -7.22 -28.19
CA CYS A 170 8.09 -5.94 -28.57
C CYS A 170 9.59 -5.98 -28.90
N THR A 171 10.34 -6.95 -28.35
CA THR A 171 11.79 -7.08 -28.57
C THR A 171 12.16 -8.00 -29.76
N LEU A 172 11.19 -8.73 -30.30
CA LEU A 172 11.39 -9.63 -31.45
C LEU A 172 11.00 -9.01 -32.81
N ASN A 173 10.46 -7.79 -32.82
CA ASN A 173 10.15 -6.98 -33.99
C ASN A 173 11.12 -5.81 -34.15
#